data_5d96bfc0c50c514d4de112c0819e8a83
#
_entry.id   5d96bfc0c50c514d4de112c0819e8a83
#
_cell.length_a   1.000
_cell.length_b   1.000
_cell.length_c   1.000
_cell.angle_alpha   90.00
_cell.angle_beta   90.00
_cell.angle_gamma   90.00
#
_symmetry.space_group_name_H-M   'P 1'
#
loop_
_entity.id
_entity.type
_entity.pdbx_description
1 polymer ?
#
loop_
_entity_poly.entity_id
_entity_poly.type
_entity_poly.pdbx_seq_one_letter_code
_entity_poly.pdbx_strand_id
1 'polypeptide(L)'
;MLRIWGRINSTNVKKALWTARELNLDYEQIDVGGQFGGLKDPAYLARNPNGLIPLLEDGGTVLWESNTITRYLAAAYGKETLWIEDAAKRAQAEKWMDWASSSFYTNFSNVMKHLIRLPEAERNPALLEQSLQGLAQSMQIANEGLKEAPWFSGENFGIGDIPTGCYAYAWFEFPIERPSLPHLEDWYGRLKQRPAYQAAVMTPLT
;
A
#
# COMPACT_ATOMS: atom_id res chain seq x y z
N MET A 1 20.19 10.47 -6.88
CA MET A 1 19.29 10.92 -5.79
C MET A 1 17.95 10.26 -6.02
N LEU A 2 17.43 9.59 -5.01
CA LEU A 2 16.14 8.92 -5.07
C LEU A 2 15.02 9.95 -4.99
N ARG A 3 14.02 9.87 -5.89
CA ARG A 3 12.84 10.75 -5.89
C ARG A 3 11.57 9.92 -5.95
N ILE A 4 10.61 10.24 -5.10
CA ILE A 4 9.30 9.60 -5.08
C ILE A 4 8.24 10.66 -5.35
N TRP A 5 7.57 10.53 -6.50
CA TRP A 5 6.53 11.45 -6.95
C TRP A 5 5.16 10.94 -6.52
N GLY A 6 4.42 11.79 -5.84
CA GLY A 6 3.05 11.51 -5.45
C GLY A 6 2.69 12.13 -4.10
N ARG A 7 1.41 12.45 -3.93
CA ARG A 7 0.87 12.99 -2.68
C ARG A 7 0.91 11.94 -1.56
N ILE A 8 1.31 12.36 -0.36
CA ILE A 8 1.55 11.49 0.81
C ILE A 8 0.31 10.67 1.25
N ASN A 9 -0.90 11.17 1.03
CA ASN A 9 -2.14 10.51 1.42
C ASN A 9 -2.66 9.48 0.39
N SER A 10 -1.93 9.23 -0.71
CA SER A 10 -2.25 8.14 -1.64
C SER A 10 -1.78 6.81 -1.09
N THR A 11 -2.67 5.83 -0.95
CA THR A 11 -2.35 4.49 -0.47
C THR A 11 -1.24 3.82 -1.29
N ASN A 12 -1.21 4.03 -2.62
CA ASN A 12 -0.14 3.50 -3.46
C ASN A 12 1.20 4.22 -3.26
N VAL A 13 1.18 5.53 -3.01
CA VAL A 13 2.41 6.30 -2.68
C VAL A 13 2.95 5.87 -1.32
N LYS A 14 2.09 5.64 -0.34
CA LYS A 14 2.47 5.13 0.99
C LYS A 14 3.31 3.85 0.92
N LYS A 15 3.04 2.95 -0.03
CA LYS A 15 3.85 1.73 -0.22
C LYS A 15 5.31 2.06 -0.52
N ALA A 16 5.55 2.97 -1.47
CA ALA A 16 6.90 3.39 -1.85
C ALA A 16 7.59 4.17 -0.71
N LEU A 17 6.87 5.10 -0.08
CA LEU A 17 7.41 5.89 1.04
C LEU A 17 7.75 5.02 2.24
N TRP A 18 6.87 4.07 2.59
CA TRP A 18 7.11 3.16 3.68
C TRP A 18 8.31 2.25 3.41
N THR A 19 8.40 1.68 2.20
CA THR A 19 9.56 0.87 1.81
C THR A 19 10.85 1.66 1.92
N ALA A 20 10.90 2.88 1.39
CA ALA A 20 12.09 3.73 1.48
C ALA A 20 12.49 4.05 2.94
N ARG A 21 11.51 4.30 3.81
CA ARG A 21 11.75 4.57 5.24
C ARG A 21 12.20 3.33 6.01
N GLU A 22 11.66 2.14 5.73
CA GLU A 22 12.13 0.89 6.34
C GLU A 22 13.59 0.59 5.99
N LEU A 23 14.02 1.04 4.82
CA LEU A 23 15.39 0.89 4.33
C LEU A 23 16.30 2.06 4.73
N ASN A 24 15.80 3.04 5.48
CA ASN A 24 16.51 4.27 5.86
C ASN A 24 17.14 5.00 4.66
N LEU A 25 16.43 5.03 3.52
CA LEU A 25 16.90 5.70 2.32
C LEU A 25 16.63 7.21 2.40
N ASP A 26 17.61 8.00 1.99
CA ASP A 26 17.40 9.42 1.72
C ASP A 26 16.68 9.59 0.38
N TYR A 27 15.57 10.30 0.38
CA TYR A 27 14.78 10.56 -0.83
C TYR A 27 14.16 11.96 -0.80
N GLU A 28 13.97 12.51 -1.98
CA GLU A 28 13.14 13.69 -2.22
C GLU A 28 11.71 13.25 -2.53
N GLN A 29 10.72 13.72 -1.77
CA GLN A 29 9.31 13.54 -2.12
C GLN A 29 8.83 14.74 -2.93
N ILE A 30 8.16 14.48 -4.06
CA ILE A 30 7.63 15.52 -4.95
C ILE A 30 6.12 15.36 -5.04
N ASP A 31 5.39 16.35 -4.56
CA ASP A 31 3.94 16.31 -4.56
C ASP A 31 3.37 16.49 -5.98
N VAL A 32 2.61 15.46 -6.43
CA VAL A 32 1.81 15.47 -7.66
C VAL A 32 0.53 14.66 -7.45
N GLY A 33 -0.46 14.94 -8.27
CA GLY A 33 -1.76 14.26 -8.23
C GLY A 33 -2.73 14.84 -7.19
N GLY A 34 -4.00 14.60 -7.38
CA GLY A 34 -5.06 15.20 -6.58
C GLY A 34 -5.00 16.73 -6.63
N GLN A 35 -4.96 17.37 -5.47
CA GLN A 35 -4.90 18.85 -5.34
C GLN A 35 -3.64 19.48 -5.93
N PHE A 36 -2.57 18.73 -6.09
CA PHE A 36 -1.30 19.24 -6.63
C PHE A 36 -1.24 19.21 -8.17
N GLY A 37 -2.18 18.54 -8.84
CA GLY A 37 -2.19 18.45 -10.31
C GLY A 37 -0.97 17.72 -10.87
N GLY A 38 -0.50 18.13 -12.06
CA GLY A 38 0.76 17.70 -12.69
C GLY A 38 0.74 16.36 -13.42
N LEU A 39 -0.28 15.48 -13.19
CA LEU A 39 -0.31 14.13 -13.78
C LEU A 39 -0.52 14.08 -15.29
N LYS A 40 -1.02 15.18 -15.88
CA LYS A 40 -1.24 15.31 -17.32
C LYS A 40 -0.15 16.13 -18.03
N ASP A 41 0.84 16.60 -17.29
CA ASP A 41 1.93 17.35 -17.86
C ASP A 41 2.74 16.44 -18.81
N PRO A 42 3.11 16.93 -20.02
CA PRO A 42 3.87 16.12 -20.99
C PRO A 42 5.16 15.54 -20.39
N ALA A 43 5.84 16.28 -19.54
CA ALA A 43 7.05 15.84 -18.86
C ALA A 43 6.79 14.73 -17.84
N TYR A 44 5.63 14.69 -17.19
CA TYR A 44 5.23 13.59 -16.32
C TYR A 44 4.80 12.37 -17.13
N LEU A 45 3.95 12.57 -18.14
CA LEU A 45 3.46 11.49 -19.01
C LEU A 45 4.58 10.78 -19.79
N ALA A 46 5.65 11.50 -20.15
CA ALA A 46 6.84 10.88 -20.75
C ALA A 46 7.54 9.86 -19.83
N ARG A 47 7.36 9.96 -18.51
CA ARG A 47 7.94 9.07 -17.49
C ARG A 47 6.94 8.02 -17.00
N ASN A 48 5.67 8.39 -16.90
CA ASN A 48 4.56 7.48 -16.55
C ASN A 48 3.36 7.75 -17.46
N PRO A 49 3.21 6.99 -18.55
CA PRO A 49 2.15 7.20 -19.53
C PRO A 49 0.73 6.99 -18.97
N ASN A 50 0.60 6.33 -17.81
CA ASN A 50 -0.70 6.14 -17.16
C ASN A 50 -1.21 7.43 -16.49
N GLY A 51 -0.36 8.43 -16.24
CA GLY A 51 -0.72 9.63 -15.49
C GLY A 51 -1.18 9.33 -14.06
N LEU A 52 -0.56 8.34 -13.41
CA LEU A 52 -0.88 7.88 -12.06
C LEU A 52 0.32 8.02 -11.13
N ILE A 53 0.09 7.89 -9.83
CA ILE A 53 1.11 7.90 -8.77
C ILE A 53 1.11 6.56 -8.02
N PRO A 54 2.28 6.13 -7.50
CA PRO A 54 3.59 6.79 -7.48
C PRO A 54 4.38 6.68 -8.80
N LEU A 55 5.39 7.55 -8.92
CA LEU A 55 6.51 7.41 -9.84
C LEU A 55 7.80 7.46 -9.01
N LEU A 56 8.76 6.59 -9.29
CA LEU A 56 10.09 6.55 -8.70
C LEU A 56 11.13 6.94 -9.75
N GLU A 57 12.09 7.78 -9.35
CA GLU A 57 13.32 8.02 -10.07
C GLU A 57 14.51 7.65 -9.17
N ASP A 58 15.40 6.80 -9.66
CA ASP A 58 16.60 6.38 -8.96
C ASP A 58 17.80 6.30 -9.94
N GLY A 59 18.65 7.30 -9.91
CA GLY A 59 19.70 7.45 -10.92
C GLY A 59 19.12 7.54 -12.33
N GLY A 60 19.41 6.58 -13.18
CA GLY A 60 18.84 6.46 -14.53
C GLY A 60 17.58 5.61 -14.61
N THR A 61 17.13 5.02 -13.49
CA THR A 61 15.96 4.14 -13.42
C THR A 61 14.70 4.96 -13.16
N VAL A 62 13.66 4.75 -13.97
CA VAL A 62 12.34 5.36 -13.80
C VAL A 62 11.30 4.25 -13.74
N LEU A 63 10.53 4.18 -12.63
CA LEU A 63 9.55 3.13 -12.38
C LEU A 63 8.21 3.69 -11.95
N TRP A 64 7.17 3.06 -12.42
CA TRP A 64 5.80 3.17 -11.93
C TRP A 64 5.27 1.78 -11.53
N GLU A 65 4.07 1.66 -11.00
CA GLU A 65 3.52 0.54 -10.22
C GLU A 65 4.12 0.43 -8.82
N SER A 66 3.30 0.72 -7.82
CA SER A 66 3.74 0.79 -6.42
C SER A 66 4.37 -0.49 -5.90
N ASN A 67 3.84 -1.67 -6.31
CA ASN A 67 4.41 -2.96 -5.91
C ASN A 67 5.74 -3.24 -6.62
N THR A 68 5.90 -2.81 -7.88
CA THR A 68 7.18 -2.90 -8.60
C THR A 68 8.22 -2.02 -7.93
N ILE A 69 7.85 -0.80 -7.52
CA ILE A 69 8.73 0.09 -6.78
C ILE A 69 9.16 -0.54 -5.45
N THR A 70 8.22 -1.14 -4.70
CA THR A 70 8.55 -1.86 -3.45
C THR A 70 9.54 -3.00 -3.69
N ARG A 71 9.31 -3.84 -4.70
CA ARG A 71 10.23 -4.94 -5.06
C ARG A 71 11.61 -4.41 -5.47
N TYR A 72 11.65 -3.36 -6.28
CA TYR A 72 12.90 -2.76 -6.73
C TYR A 72 13.72 -2.22 -5.54
N LEU A 73 13.11 -1.41 -4.69
CA LEU A 73 13.80 -0.85 -3.52
C LEU A 73 14.31 -1.94 -2.57
N ALA A 74 13.49 -2.98 -2.33
CA ALA A 74 13.90 -4.12 -1.52
C ALA A 74 15.09 -4.87 -2.15
N ALA A 75 15.07 -5.14 -3.45
CA ALA A 75 16.15 -5.85 -4.14
C ALA A 75 17.44 -5.02 -4.24
N ALA A 76 17.31 -3.71 -4.46
CA ALA A 76 18.48 -2.83 -4.63
C ALA A 76 19.13 -2.47 -3.29
N TYR A 77 18.34 -2.26 -2.24
CA TYR A 77 18.80 -1.67 -0.99
C TYR A 77 18.48 -2.49 0.26
N GLY A 78 17.62 -3.52 0.17
CA GLY A 78 17.09 -4.24 1.32
C GLY A 78 17.43 -5.71 1.39
N LYS A 79 18.56 -6.15 0.82
CA LYS A 79 18.95 -7.56 0.75
C LYS A 79 19.03 -8.27 2.11
N GLU A 80 19.37 -7.55 3.17
CA GLU A 80 19.48 -8.10 4.51
C GLU A 80 18.26 -7.83 5.39
N THR A 81 17.22 -7.19 4.84
CA THR A 81 16.05 -6.75 5.60
C THR A 81 14.73 -7.14 4.93
N LEU A 82 14.37 -6.51 3.82
CA LEU A 82 13.09 -6.70 3.15
C LEU A 82 13.12 -7.72 2.01
N TRP A 83 14.29 -7.87 1.34
CA TRP A 83 14.41 -8.76 0.21
C TRP A 83 14.53 -10.21 0.64
N ILE A 84 13.81 -11.10 -0.03
CA ILE A 84 13.84 -12.54 0.21
C ILE A 84 14.59 -13.20 -0.94
N GLU A 85 15.82 -13.70 -0.69
CA GLU A 85 16.66 -14.29 -1.73
C GLU A 85 16.10 -15.62 -2.27
N ASP A 86 15.57 -16.47 -1.41
CA ASP A 86 14.95 -17.73 -1.82
C ASP A 86 13.71 -17.45 -2.67
N ALA A 87 13.70 -17.90 -3.92
CA ALA A 87 12.66 -17.64 -4.89
C ALA A 87 11.30 -18.21 -4.46
N ALA A 88 11.26 -19.38 -3.82
CA ALA A 88 10.01 -20.00 -3.39
C ALA A 88 9.41 -19.23 -2.21
N LYS A 89 10.22 -18.85 -1.23
CA LYS A 89 9.78 -18.02 -0.11
C LYS A 89 9.35 -16.63 -0.58
N ARG A 90 10.11 -16.03 -1.51
CA ARG A 90 9.75 -14.74 -2.08
C ARG A 90 8.41 -14.80 -2.83
N ALA A 91 8.16 -15.84 -3.60
CA ALA A 91 6.87 -16.02 -4.29
C ALA A 91 5.69 -16.12 -3.29
N GLN A 92 5.90 -16.71 -2.10
CA GLN A 92 4.88 -16.73 -1.04
C GLN A 92 4.57 -15.31 -0.50
N ALA A 93 5.54 -14.44 -0.43
CA ALA A 93 5.35 -13.03 -0.07
C ALA A 93 4.72 -12.23 -1.23
N GLU A 94 5.22 -12.43 -2.46
CA GLU A 94 4.77 -11.69 -3.65
C GLU A 94 3.33 -11.97 -4.03
N LYS A 95 2.81 -13.20 -3.79
CA LYS A 95 1.39 -13.48 -4.02
C LYS A 95 0.46 -12.54 -3.24
N TRP A 96 0.85 -12.13 -2.02
CA TRP A 96 0.10 -11.16 -1.23
C TRP A 96 0.18 -9.75 -1.79
N MET A 97 1.33 -9.38 -2.37
CA MET A 97 1.47 -8.10 -3.06
C MET A 97 0.55 -8.00 -4.27
N ASP A 98 0.51 -9.06 -5.08
CA ASP A 98 -0.30 -9.09 -6.30
C ASP A 98 -1.79 -9.24 -5.97
N TRP A 99 -2.14 -10.08 -4.98
CA TRP A 99 -3.51 -10.19 -4.45
C TRP A 99 -4.06 -8.86 -3.95
N ALA A 100 -3.24 -8.08 -3.24
CA ALA A 100 -3.62 -6.76 -2.75
C ALA A 100 -3.96 -5.78 -3.88
N SER A 101 -3.30 -5.89 -5.04
CA SER A 101 -3.55 -5.01 -6.19
C SER A 101 -4.68 -5.50 -7.09
N SER A 102 -4.87 -6.82 -7.22
CA SER A 102 -5.87 -7.40 -8.11
C SER A 102 -7.23 -7.63 -7.43
N SER A 103 -7.24 -8.38 -6.33
CA SER A 103 -8.49 -8.85 -5.71
C SER A 103 -9.02 -7.89 -4.65
N PHE A 104 -8.15 -7.21 -3.93
CA PHE A 104 -8.51 -6.36 -2.81
C PHE A 104 -8.87 -4.93 -3.25
N TYR A 105 -8.11 -4.38 -4.21
CA TYR A 105 -8.11 -2.94 -4.53
C TYR A 105 -9.47 -2.39 -4.95
N THR A 106 -10.26 -3.13 -5.72
CA THR A 106 -11.53 -2.61 -6.25
C THR A 106 -12.51 -2.26 -5.12
N ASN A 107 -12.73 -3.18 -4.19
CA ASN A 107 -13.61 -2.95 -3.04
C ASN A 107 -13.05 -1.84 -2.14
N PHE A 108 -11.76 -1.83 -1.88
CA PHE A 108 -11.09 -0.77 -1.12
C PHE A 108 -11.28 0.61 -1.76
N SER A 109 -11.09 0.72 -3.07
CA SER A 109 -11.23 1.98 -3.81
C SER A 109 -12.66 2.52 -3.74
N ASN A 110 -13.66 1.64 -3.86
CA ASN A 110 -15.06 2.02 -3.72
C ASN A 110 -15.38 2.50 -2.31
N VAL A 111 -14.91 1.79 -1.28
CA VAL A 111 -15.11 2.20 0.12
C VAL A 111 -14.46 3.56 0.37
N MET A 112 -13.19 3.76 -0.04
CA MET A 112 -12.52 5.06 0.08
C MET A 112 -13.30 6.17 -0.62
N LYS A 113 -13.81 5.90 -1.81
CA LYS A 113 -14.57 6.88 -2.61
C LYS A 113 -15.89 7.23 -1.93
N HIS A 114 -16.71 6.24 -1.59
CA HIS A 114 -18.10 6.45 -1.16
C HIS A 114 -18.27 6.66 0.35
N LEU A 115 -17.28 6.30 1.16
CA LEU A 115 -17.32 6.53 2.61
C LEU A 115 -16.56 7.81 3.01
N ILE A 116 -15.41 8.08 2.37
CA ILE A 116 -14.48 9.15 2.80
C ILE A 116 -14.49 10.35 1.85
N ARG A 117 -14.36 10.13 0.52
CA ARG A 117 -14.01 11.20 -0.43
C ARG A 117 -15.18 11.96 -1.01
N LEU A 118 -16.29 11.27 -1.29
CA LEU A 118 -17.45 11.91 -1.90
C LEU A 118 -18.32 12.63 -0.86
N PRO A 119 -18.88 13.80 -1.22
CA PRO A 119 -19.98 14.39 -0.48
C PRO A 119 -21.13 13.38 -0.34
N GLU A 120 -21.87 13.45 0.76
CA GLU A 120 -22.95 12.49 1.07
C GLU A 120 -23.97 12.35 -0.07
N ALA A 121 -24.35 13.45 -0.69
CA ALA A 121 -25.32 13.47 -1.81
C ALA A 121 -24.83 12.72 -3.08
N GLU A 122 -23.53 12.49 -3.23
CA GLU A 122 -22.95 11.81 -4.38
C GLU A 122 -22.59 10.35 -4.08
N ARG A 123 -22.80 9.90 -2.85
CA ARG A 123 -22.52 8.52 -2.43
C ARG A 123 -23.52 7.55 -3.02
N ASN A 124 -23.06 6.36 -3.36
CA ASN A 124 -23.91 5.24 -3.74
C ASN A 124 -23.96 4.24 -2.58
N PRO A 125 -25.04 4.22 -1.76
CA PRO A 125 -25.12 3.37 -0.57
C PRO A 125 -25.06 1.87 -0.90
N ALA A 126 -25.71 1.44 -1.98
CA ALA A 126 -25.73 0.03 -2.37
C ALA A 126 -24.34 -0.47 -2.81
N LEU A 127 -23.60 0.36 -3.59
CA LEU A 127 -22.23 0.04 -3.96
C LEU A 127 -21.28 0.06 -2.75
N LEU A 128 -21.47 1.00 -1.83
CA LEU A 128 -20.70 1.06 -0.59
C LEU A 128 -20.91 -0.19 0.26
N GLU A 129 -22.18 -0.60 0.47
CA GLU A 129 -22.51 -1.81 1.23
C GLU A 129 -21.89 -3.06 0.61
N GLN A 130 -22.09 -3.26 -0.71
CA GLN A 130 -21.47 -4.37 -1.44
C GLN A 130 -19.94 -4.38 -1.31
N SER A 131 -19.33 -3.21 -1.43
CA SER A 131 -17.86 -3.08 -1.35
C SER A 131 -17.34 -3.31 0.07
N LEU A 132 -18.09 -2.91 1.11
CA LEU A 132 -17.75 -3.21 2.50
C LEU A 132 -17.79 -4.72 2.78
N GLN A 133 -18.81 -5.43 2.25
CA GLN A 133 -18.89 -6.88 2.37
C GLN A 133 -17.70 -7.58 1.68
N GLY A 134 -17.37 -7.16 0.45
CA GLY A 134 -16.22 -7.69 -0.29
C GLY A 134 -14.88 -7.37 0.39
N LEU A 135 -14.78 -6.19 1.00
CA LEU A 135 -13.59 -5.79 1.75
C LEU A 135 -13.45 -6.63 3.03
N ALA A 136 -14.54 -6.88 3.76
CA ALA A 136 -14.54 -7.75 4.94
C ALA A 136 -14.14 -9.18 4.59
N GLN A 137 -14.62 -9.74 3.47
CA GLN A 137 -14.19 -11.05 2.96
C GLN A 137 -12.69 -11.07 2.64
N SER A 138 -12.19 -10.01 2.04
CA SER A 138 -10.74 -9.90 1.76
C SER A 138 -9.93 -9.84 3.05
N MET A 139 -10.39 -9.11 4.07
CA MET A 139 -9.73 -9.09 5.38
C MET A 139 -9.80 -10.44 6.10
N GLN A 140 -10.86 -11.20 5.91
CA GLN A 140 -10.93 -12.59 6.41
C GLN A 140 -9.87 -13.48 5.75
N ILE A 141 -9.68 -13.37 4.42
CA ILE A 141 -8.61 -14.09 3.71
C ILE A 141 -7.23 -13.70 4.26
N ALA A 142 -7.01 -12.41 4.49
CA ALA A 142 -5.77 -11.91 5.08
C ALA A 142 -5.55 -12.46 6.51
N ASN A 143 -6.61 -12.52 7.33
CA ASN A 143 -6.56 -13.10 8.67
C ASN A 143 -6.17 -14.59 8.64
N GLU A 144 -6.76 -15.37 7.75
CA GLU A 144 -6.40 -16.80 7.59
C GLU A 144 -4.95 -16.97 7.10
N GLY A 145 -4.48 -16.06 6.22
CA GLY A 145 -3.10 -16.06 5.74
C GLY A 145 -2.05 -15.80 6.82
N LEU A 146 -2.44 -15.15 7.92
CA LEU A 146 -1.57 -14.85 9.06
C LEU A 146 -1.66 -15.91 10.19
N LYS A 147 -2.39 -16.98 9.97
CA LYS A 147 -2.59 -18.04 10.98
C LYS A 147 -1.34 -18.87 11.21
N GLU A 148 -0.59 -19.14 10.14
CA GLU A 148 0.58 -20.03 10.15
C GLU A 148 1.92 -19.28 10.28
N ALA A 149 1.91 -17.95 10.08
CA ALA A 149 3.11 -17.12 10.14
C ALA A 149 2.79 -15.71 10.65
N PRO A 150 3.72 -15.08 11.39
CA PRO A 150 3.48 -13.76 11.96
C PRO A 150 3.39 -12.63 10.91
N TRP A 151 3.88 -12.86 9.69
CA TRP A 151 3.93 -11.90 8.62
C TRP A 151 3.51 -12.52 7.27
N PHE A 152 2.96 -11.72 6.36
CA PHE A 152 2.68 -12.17 4.98
C PHE A 152 3.96 -12.58 4.24
N SER A 153 5.10 -12.12 4.71
CA SER A 153 6.43 -12.51 4.22
C SER A 153 7.01 -13.74 4.91
N GLY A 154 6.31 -14.36 5.85
CA GLY A 154 6.73 -15.52 6.61
C GLY A 154 7.14 -15.19 8.04
N GLU A 155 8.31 -15.65 8.48
CA GLU A 155 8.80 -15.47 9.86
C GLU A 155 9.17 -14.01 10.19
N ASN A 156 9.55 -13.25 9.18
CA ASN A 156 9.99 -11.86 9.32
C ASN A 156 9.14 -10.92 8.47
N PHE A 157 9.03 -9.67 8.92
CA PHE A 157 8.47 -8.59 8.13
C PHE A 157 9.23 -8.42 6.80
N GLY A 158 8.49 -8.22 5.70
CA GLY A 158 9.09 -8.06 4.37
C GLY A 158 8.13 -7.47 3.33
N ILE A 159 8.46 -7.67 2.06
CA ILE A 159 7.74 -7.07 0.92
C ILE A 159 6.25 -7.45 0.87
N GLY A 160 5.88 -8.66 1.30
CA GLY A 160 4.49 -9.14 1.30
C GLY A 160 3.57 -8.35 2.24
N ASP A 161 4.15 -7.74 3.28
CA ASP A 161 3.41 -7.00 4.30
C ASP A 161 3.07 -5.57 3.87
N ILE A 162 3.90 -4.99 2.99
CA ILE A 162 3.81 -3.57 2.61
C ILE A 162 2.46 -3.19 1.98
N PRO A 163 1.99 -3.84 0.90
CA PRO A 163 0.73 -3.43 0.27
C PRO A 163 -0.48 -3.61 1.18
N THR A 164 -0.59 -4.78 1.81
CA THR A 164 -1.71 -5.08 2.71
C THR A 164 -1.69 -4.17 3.94
N GLY A 165 -0.51 -3.84 4.46
CA GLY A 165 -0.34 -2.91 5.58
C GLY A 165 -0.85 -1.50 5.29
N CYS A 166 -0.65 -1.00 4.06
CA CYS A 166 -1.20 0.29 3.65
C CYS A 166 -2.74 0.28 3.61
N TYR A 167 -3.35 -0.83 3.21
CA TYR A 167 -4.82 -0.98 3.21
C TYR A 167 -5.38 -1.23 4.61
N ALA A 168 -4.68 -2.01 5.43
CA ALA A 168 -5.09 -2.32 6.79
C ALA A 168 -5.22 -1.05 7.65
N TYR A 169 -4.33 -0.08 7.48
CA TYR A 169 -4.48 1.21 8.17
C TYR A 169 -5.86 1.83 7.89
N ALA A 170 -6.23 1.96 6.63
CA ALA A 170 -7.54 2.52 6.28
C ALA A 170 -8.70 1.66 6.78
N TRP A 171 -8.59 0.33 6.69
CA TRP A 171 -9.58 -0.60 7.23
C TRP A 171 -9.85 -0.36 8.72
N PHE A 172 -8.80 -0.18 9.52
CA PHE A 172 -8.95 0.05 10.95
C PHE A 172 -9.39 1.48 11.32
N GLU A 173 -9.16 2.46 10.42
CA GLU A 173 -9.58 3.86 10.60
C GLU A 173 -10.98 4.15 10.03
N PHE A 174 -11.56 3.30 9.20
CA PHE A 174 -12.92 3.50 8.71
C PHE A 174 -13.93 3.48 9.88
N PRO A 175 -14.91 4.40 9.91
CA PRO A 175 -15.98 4.42 10.90
C PRO A 175 -17.05 3.34 10.60
N ILE A 176 -16.69 2.08 10.70
CA ILE A 176 -17.53 0.92 10.38
C ILE A 176 -17.48 -0.14 11.48
N GLU A 177 -18.52 -0.95 11.58
CA GLU A 177 -18.47 -2.20 12.34
C GLU A 177 -17.60 -3.21 11.61
N ARG A 178 -16.78 -3.94 12.34
CA ARG A 178 -15.84 -4.92 11.80
C ARG A 178 -16.01 -6.27 12.47
N PRO A 179 -15.86 -7.38 11.74
CA PRO A 179 -15.70 -8.69 12.35
C PRO A 179 -14.40 -8.74 13.16
N SER A 180 -14.36 -9.55 14.21
CA SER A 180 -13.12 -9.85 14.92
C SER A 180 -12.22 -10.72 14.05
N LEU A 181 -10.99 -10.27 13.84
CA LEU A 181 -9.98 -10.88 12.99
C LEU A 181 -8.65 -10.95 13.76
N PRO A 182 -8.51 -11.86 14.74
CA PRO A 182 -7.46 -11.80 15.74
C PRO A 182 -6.05 -11.86 15.16
N HIS A 183 -5.78 -12.68 14.14
CA HIS A 183 -4.45 -12.75 13.53
C HIS A 183 -4.10 -11.46 12.77
N LEU A 184 -5.10 -10.87 12.09
CA LEU A 184 -4.94 -9.60 11.40
C LEU A 184 -4.75 -8.45 12.40
N GLU A 185 -5.50 -8.44 13.50
CA GLU A 185 -5.41 -7.44 14.57
C GLU A 185 -4.03 -7.48 15.25
N ASP A 186 -3.52 -8.68 15.56
CA ASP A 186 -2.19 -8.88 16.14
C ASP A 186 -1.08 -8.41 15.18
N TRP A 187 -1.19 -8.78 13.89
CA TRP A 187 -0.25 -8.32 12.86
C TRP A 187 -0.29 -6.80 12.71
N TYR A 188 -1.48 -6.20 12.66
CA TYR A 188 -1.63 -4.75 12.61
C TYR A 188 -1.07 -4.08 13.86
N GLY A 189 -1.25 -4.69 15.03
CA GLY A 189 -0.62 -4.25 16.29
C GLY A 189 0.90 -4.16 16.17
N ARG A 190 1.55 -5.16 15.56
CA ARG A 190 3.00 -5.15 15.29
C ARG A 190 3.40 -4.08 14.29
N LEU A 191 2.61 -3.87 13.21
CA LEU A 191 2.87 -2.80 12.24
C LEU A 191 2.87 -1.43 12.90
N LYS A 192 1.93 -1.15 13.78
CA LYS A 192 1.83 0.14 14.49
C LYS A 192 3.04 0.46 15.39
N GLN A 193 3.85 -0.54 15.75
CA GLN A 193 5.08 -0.33 16.51
C GLN A 193 6.28 0.06 15.63
N ARG A 194 6.16 0.00 14.32
CA ARG A 194 7.24 0.33 13.38
C ARG A 194 7.29 1.83 13.12
N PRO A 195 8.39 2.54 13.43
CA PRO A 195 8.48 4.00 13.21
C PRO A 195 8.28 4.39 11.75
N ALA A 196 8.79 3.58 10.80
CA ALA A 196 8.61 3.82 9.37
C ALA A 196 7.14 3.73 8.94
N TYR A 197 6.38 2.77 9.50
CA TYR A 197 4.94 2.64 9.27
C TYR A 197 4.16 3.85 9.79
N GLN A 198 4.44 4.24 11.03
CA GLN A 198 3.81 5.41 11.65
C GLN A 198 4.02 6.67 10.78
N ALA A 199 5.26 6.90 10.35
CA ALA A 199 5.62 8.10 9.59
C ALA A 199 5.11 8.11 8.15
N ALA A 200 5.00 6.94 7.48
CA ALA A 200 4.63 6.87 6.07
C ALA A 200 3.15 6.53 5.85
N VAL A 201 2.55 5.71 6.72
CA VAL A 201 1.22 5.12 6.48
C VAL A 201 0.14 5.71 7.36
N MET A 202 0.44 5.96 8.65
CA MET A 202 -0.54 6.44 9.64
C MET A 202 -0.79 7.95 9.48
N THR A 203 -1.31 8.33 8.33
CA THR A 203 -1.70 9.72 8.01
C THR A 203 -3.21 9.79 7.79
N PRO A 204 -3.87 10.94 8.01
CA PRO A 204 -5.31 11.07 7.84
C PRO A 204 -5.82 10.51 6.51
N LEU A 205 -6.98 9.84 6.54
CA LEU A 205 -7.66 9.38 5.33
C LEU A 205 -8.31 10.57 4.61
N THR A 206 -8.01 10.72 3.32
CA THR A 206 -8.56 11.80 2.48
C THR A 206 -8.87 11.32 1.07
#